data_e29222c7b42e89e40a62bc450458be81
#
_entry.id   e29222c7b42e89e40a62bc450458be81
#
_cell.length_a   1.000
_cell.length_b   1.000
_cell.length_c   1.000
_cell.angle_alpha   90.00
_cell.angle_beta   90.00
_cell.angle_gamma   90.00
#
_symmetry.space_group_name_H-M   'P 1'
#
loop_
_entity.id
_entity.type
_entity.pdbx_description
1 polymer ?
#
loop_
_entity_poly.entity_id
_entity_poly.type
_entity_poly.pdbx_seq_one_letter_code
_entity_poly.pdbx_strand_id
1 'polypeptide(L)'
;HLIEASAGTGKTWTLTGVMLRLIVQAGQPCEKIIATTFTRSAAAEMRQRIRERLQDFYQLLQMINHSTFTPLNDSELDSSKAIAVQKYANFIAQVQALAAQKNLLGKYQDPINRHLIDWVAKQVFGLPVDVTALAGPEVSPKESLNTPKPTADDSENSTHKPAKNTVNFRIALQRTTLALNQLDRLFVSTLDSLCQKWLREYSSETGFSAEVQISNDVSGIIKGMIHDQLRAFMAQVN
;
A
#
# COMPACT_ATOMS: atom_id res chain seq x y z
N HIS A 1 -1.21 10.16 -6.51
CA HIS A 1 -2.34 9.60 -7.29
C HIS A 1 -3.64 9.96 -6.59
N LEU A 2 -4.60 10.51 -7.33
CA LEU A 2 -5.97 10.78 -6.88
C LEU A 2 -6.87 9.65 -7.41
N ILE A 3 -7.69 9.07 -6.54
CA ILE A 3 -8.70 8.09 -6.91
C ILE A 3 -10.06 8.68 -6.55
N GLU A 4 -10.81 9.09 -7.55
CA GLU A 4 -12.17 9.59 -7.37
C GLU A 4 -13.14 8.42 -7.27
N ALA A 5 -13.98 8.42 -6.26
CA ALA A 5 -14.96 7.37 -6.05
C ALA A 5 -16.19 7.90 -5.34
N SER A 6 -17.37 7.65 -5.90
CA SER A 6 -18.67 7.96 -5.30
C SER A 6 -18.97 7.07 -4.09
N ALA A 7 -20.03 7.35 -3.34
CA ALA A 7 -20.51 6.45 -2.30
C ALA A 7 -20.87 5.07 -2.89
N GLY A 8 -20.45 3.99 -2.24
CA GLY A 8 -20.72 2.61 -2.71
C GLY A 8 -19.84 2.05 -3.82
N THR A 9 -18.90 2.83 -4.38
CA THR A 9 -18.07 2.43 -5.53
C THR A 9 -16.82 1.60 -5.17
N GLY A 10 -16.76 1.01 -3.98
CA GLY A 10 -15.65 0.12 -3.60
C GLY A 10 -14.36 0.82 -3.15
N LYS A 11 -14.43 2.08 -2.67
CA LYS A 11 -13.25 2.82 -2.16
C LYS A 11 -12.39 2.02 -1.21
N THR A 12 -13.00 1.39 -0.21
CA THR A 12 -12.28 0.58 0.79
C THR A 12 -11.65 -0.65 0.15
N TRP A 13 -12.34 -1.27 -0.81
CA TRP A 13 -11.79 -2.40 -1.57
C TRP A 13 -10.56 -1.99 -2.38
N THR A 14 -10.63 -0.87 -3.08
CA THR A 14 -9.49 -0.30 -3.84
C THR A 14 -8.33 0.03 -2.93
N LEU A 15 -8.59 0.68 -1.78
CA LEU A 15 -7.55 1.07 -0.83
C LEU A 15 -6.83 -0.16 -0.25
N THR A 16 -7.57 -1.19 0.17
CA THR A 16 -6.96 -2.43 0.67
C THR A 16 -6.13 -3.14 -0.40
N GLY A 17 -6.56 -3.03 -1.66
CA GLY A 17 -5.79 -3.52 -2.81
C GLY A 17 -4.48 -2.76 -3.04
N VAL A 18 -4.51 -1.43 -2.93
CA VAL A 18 -3.30 -0.60 -3.00
C VAL A 18 -2.33 -1.00 -1.88
N MET A 19 -2.81 -1.20 -0.67
CA MET A 19 -1.98 -1.62 0.46
C MET A 19 -1.33 -2.99 0.22
N LEU A 20 -2.10 -3.98 -0.25
CA LEU A 20 -1.55 -5.28 -0.60
C LEU A 20 -0.44 -5.16 -1.66
N ARG A 21 -0.62 -4.28 -2.63
CA ARG A 21 0.39 -4.02 -3.66
C ARG A 21 1.63 -3.34 -3.11
N LEU A 22 1.49 -2.35 -2.23
CA LEU A 22 2.63 -1.70 -1.57
C LEU A 22 3.47 -2.73 -0.80
N ILE A 23 2.83 -3.68 -0.13
CA ILE A 23 3.50 -4.73 0.62
C ILE A 23 4.16 -5.75 -0.32
N VAL A 24 3.41 -6.29 -1.27
CA VAL A 24 3.88 -7.42 -2.10
C VAL A 24 4.77 -6.95 -3.25
N GLN A 25 4.34 -5.97 -4.04
CA GLN A 25 5.08 -5.48 -5.20
C GLN A 25 6.22 -4.55 -4.80
N ALA A 26 5.91 -3.50 -4.03
CA ALA A 26 6.90 -2.50 -3.64
C ALA A 26 7.75 -2.93 -2.43
N GLY A 27 7.37 -4.01 -1.72
CA GLY A 27 8.11 -4.51 -0.56
C GLY A 27 8.14 -3.53 0.61
N GLN A 28 7.14 -2.65 0.72
CA GLN A 28 7.08 -1.68 1.80
C GLN A 28 6.74 -2.37 3.12
N PRO A 29 7.50 -2.16 4.20
CA PRO A 29 7.17 -2.68 5.51
C PRO A 29 5.95 -1.95 6.09
N CYS A 30 5.16 -2.65 6.92
CA CYS A 30 3.92 -2.11 7.50
C CYS A 30 4.11 -0.78 8.24
N GLU A 31 5.24 -0.59 8.91
CA GLU A 31 5.58 0.61 9.68
C GLU A 31 5.75 1.89 8.82
N LYS A 32 6.01 1.72 7.51
CA LYS A 32 6.14 2.84 6.56
C LYS A 32 4.82 3.17 5.86
N ILE A 33 3.76 2.44 6.14
CA ILE A 33 2.46 2.64 5.53
C ILE A 33 1.54 3.33 6.54
N ILE A 34 0.99 4.47 6.14
CA ILE A 34 0.03 5.24 6.93
C ILE A 34 -1.29 5.29 6.16
N ALA A 35 -2.38 4.90 6.80
CA ALA A 35 -3.73 5.06 6.29
C ALA A 35 -4.59 5.82 7.28
N THR A 36 -5.29 6.83 6.80
CA THR A 36 -6.13 7.68 7.63
C THR A 36 -7.58 7.70 7.14
N THR A 37 -8.48 7.84 8.09
CA THR A 37 -9.91 8.02 7.86
C THR A 37 -10.43 9.17 8.72
N PHE A 38 -11.69 9.55 8.56
CA PHE A 38 -12.31 10.57 9.40
C PHE A 38 -12.84 10.03 10.72
N THR A 39 -13.27 8.76 10.78
CA THR A 39 -13.90 8.20 11.98
C THR A 39 -13.13 7.01 12.53
N ARG A 40 -13.20 6.79 13.83
CA ARG A 40 -12.57 5.64 14.50
C ARG A 40 -13.18 4.31 14.04
N SER A 41 -14.50 4.27 13.80
CA SER A 41 -15.18 3.07 13.28
C SER A 41 -14.68 2.71 11.88
N ALA A 42 -14.55 3.69 10.96
CA ALA A 42 -14.01 3.45 9.63
C ALA A 42 -12.54 2.99 9.67
N ALA A 43 -11.74 3.50 10.61
CA ALA A 43 -10.37 3.03 10.80
C ALA A 43 -10.31 1.57 11.28
N ALA A 44 -11.18 1.19 12.21
CA ALA A 44 -11.28 -0.19 12.69
C ALA A 44 -11.73 -1.14 11.57
N GLU A 45 -12.77 -0.77 10.81
CA GLU A 45 -13.25 -1.52 9.66
C GLU A 45 -12.16 -1.68 8.59
N MET A 46 -11.43 -0.60 8.28
CA MET A 46 -10.33 -0.63 7.32
C MET A 46 -9.23 -1.60 7.75
N ARG A 47 -8.84 -1.58 9.05
CA ARG A 47 -7.84 -2.50 9.60
C ARG A 47 -8.27 -3.95 9.46
N GLN A 48 -9.55 -4.23 9.74
CA GLN A 48 -10.11 -5.58 9.59
C GLN A 48 -10.08 -6.03 8.12
N ARG A 49 -10.51 -5.19 7.19
CA ARG A 49 -10.51 -5.50 5.76
C ARG A 49 -9.10 -5.69 5.18
N ILE A 50 -8.11 -4.93 5.68
CA ILE A 50 -6.70 -5.15 5.30
C ILE A 50 -6.22 -6.52 5.77
N ARG A 51 -6.54 -6.91 7.01
CA ARG A 51 -6.22 -8.23 7.56
C ARG A 51 -6.82 -9.35 6.71
N GLU A 52 -8.11 -9.28 6.42
CA GLU A 52 -8.82 -10.26 5.60
C GLU A 52 -8.19 -10.38 4.20
N ARG A 53 -7.88 -9.24 3.56
CA ARG A 53 -7.24 -9.21 2.25
C ARG A 53 -5.86 -9.88 2.25
N LEU A 54 -5.04 -9.61 3.26
CA LEU A 54 -3.74 -10.23 3.42
C LEU A 54 -3.87 -11.74 3.68
N GLN A 55 -4.83 -12.17 4.49
CA GLN A 55 -5.09 -13.59 4.75
C GLN A 55 -5.55 -14.33 3.50
N ASP A 56 -6.44 -13.74 2.70
CA ASP A 56 -6.91 -14.32 1.45
C ASP A 56 -5.76 -14.52 0.47
N PHE A 57 -4.92 -13.51 0.30
CA PHE A 57 -3.76 -13.60 -0.57
C PHE A 57 -2.71 -14.59 -0.05
N TYR A 58 -2.49 -14.63 1.26
CA TYR A 58 -1.59 -15.60 1.90
C TYR A 58 -2.04 -17.05 1.63
N GLN A 59 -3.32 -17.36 1.74
CA GLN A 59 -3.85 -18.69 1.45
C GLN A 59 -3.61 -19.10 0.00
N LEU A 60 -3.78 -18.18 -0.95
CA LEU A 60 -3.47 -18.43 -2.36
C LEU A 60 -1.97 -18.69 -2.58
N LEU A 61 -1.11 -17.91 -1.96
CA LEU A 61 0.35 -18.12 -2.05
C LEU A 61 0.79 -19.43 -1.40
N GLN A 62 0.22 -19.81 -0.27
CA GLN A 62 0.47 -21.12 0.34
C GLN A 62 0.04 -22.26 -0.58
N MET A 63 -1.14 -22.16 -1.17
CA MET A 63 -1.62 -23.15 -2.14
C MET A 63 -0.62 -23.33 -3.29
N ILE A 64 -0.11 -22.23 -3.84
CA ILE A 64 0.88 -22.25 -4.93
C ILE A 64 2.20 -22.84 -4.45
N ASN A 65 2.68 -22.43 -3.27
CA ASN A 65 3.97 -22.88 -2.74
C ASN A 65 4.00 -24.37 -2.39
N HIS A 66 2.88 -24.95 -1.97
CA HIS A 66 2.74 -26.38 -1.66
C HIS A 66 2.49 -27.24 -2.90
N SER A 67 2.24 -26.63 -4.04
CA SER A 67 2.08 -27.35 -5.30
C SER A 67 3.48 -27.60 -5.90
N THR A 68 3.72 -28.78 -6.42
CA THR A 68 4.95 -29.15 -7.14
C THR A 68 5.00 -28.45 -8.51
N PHE A 69 4.98 -27.12 -8.50
CA PHE A 69 5.38 -26.37 -9.68
C PHE A 69 6.90 -26.45 -9.75
N THR A 70 7.42 -27.19 -10.70
CA THR A 70 8.86 -27.25 -10.99
C THR A 70 9.35 -25.82 -11.28
N PRO A 71 10.15 -25.20 -10.38
CA PRO A 71 10.78 -23.94 -10.75
C PRO A 71 11.68 -24.20 -11.94
N LEU A 72 11.65 -23.29 -12.91
CA LEU A 72 12.62 -23.29 -14.00
C LEU A 72 14.01 -23.22 -13.39
N ASN A 73 14.85 -24.21 -13.66
CA ASN A 73 16.27 -24.11 -13.40
C ASN A 73 16.83 -22.99 -14.28
N ASP A 74 17.71 -22.15 -13.71
CA ASP A 74 18.32 -20.99 -14.40
C ASP A 74 19.02 -21.36 -15.73
N SER A 75 19.32 -22.66 -15.97
CA SER A 75 19.90 -23.19 -17.18
C SER A 75 18.92 -23.26 -18.38
N GLU A 76 17.62 -23.13 -18.19
CA GLU A 76 16.63 -23.19 -19.28
C GLU A 76 16.12 -21.82 -19.76
N LEU A 77 16.73 -20.72 -19.29
CA LEU A 77 16.30 -19.35 -19.61
C LEU A 77 16.56 -18.93 -21.06
N ASP A 78 17.30 -19.73 -21.81
CA ASP A 78 17.67 -19.48 -23.22
C ASP A 78 16.62 -19.98 -24.23
N SER A 79 15.50 -20.48 -23.74
CA SER A 79 14.41 -20.97 -24.56
C SER A 79 13.56 -19.80 -25.09
N SER A 80 13.18 -19.86 -26.36
CA SER A 80 12.42 -18.83 -27.06
C SER A 80 11.25 -18.28 -26.23
N LYS A 81 10.92 -16.98 -26.37
CA LYS A 81 9.80 -16.31 -25.70
C LYS A 81 8.48 -17.09 -25.79
N ALA A 82 8.28 -17.85 -26.87
CA ALA A 82 7.12 -18.69 -27.07
C ALA A 82 6.97 -19.79 -26.01
N ILE A 83 8.09 -20.42 -25.62
CA ILE A 83 8.10 -21.47 -24.57
C ILE A 83 7.77 -20.86 -23.20
N ALA A 84 8.30 -19.69 -22.88
CA ALA A 84 8.00 -18.99 -21.64
C ALA A 84 6.51 -18.62 -21.54
N VAL A 85 5.91 -18.14 -22.63
CA VAL A 85 4.48 -17.83 -22.69
C VAL A 85 3.63 -19.09 -22.49
N GLN A 86 4.00 -20.20 -23.12
CA GLN A 86 3.28 -21.47 -22.97
C GLN A 86 3.39 -22.02 -21.53
N LYS A 87 4.57 -21.98 -20.93
CA LYS A 87 4.79 -22.41 -19.53
C LYS A 87 3.97 -21.53 -18.57
N TYR A 88 3.95 -20.22 -18.78
CA TYR A 88 3.13 -19.28 -18.01
C TYR A 88 1.63 -19.60 -18.15
N ALA A 89 1.12 -19.80 -19.37
CA ALA A 89 -0.29 -20.13 -19.59
C ALA A 89 -0.71 -21.42 -18.88
N ASN A 90 0.15 -22.46 -18.97
CA ASN A 90 -0.06 -23.73 -18.28
C ASN A 90 -0.06 -23.54 -16.75
N PHE A 91 0.87 -22.73 -16.21
CA PHE A 91 0.92 -22.42 -14.79
C PHE A 91 -0.37 -21.74 -14.31
N ILE A 92 -0.84 -20.70 -15.00
CA ILE A 92 -2.07 -20.00 -14.64
C ILE A 92 -3.29 -20.94 -14.67
N ALA A 93 -3.40 -21.81 -15.69
CA ALA A 93 -4.45 -22.81 -15.77
C ALA A 93 -4.41 -23.80 -14.57
N GLN A 94 -3.22 -24.27 -14.20
CA GLN A 94 -3.04 -25.15 -13.05
C GLN A 94 -3.38 -24.47 -11.73
N VAL A 95 -2.98 -23.19 -11.53
CA VAL A 95 -3.34 -22.40 -10.33
C VAL A 95 -4.86 -22.23 -10.23
N GLN A 96 -5.53 -21.96 -11.34
CA GLN A 96 -6.98 -21.81 -11.37
C GLN A 96 -7.69 -23.15 -11.03
N ALA A 97 -7.26 -24.26 -11.62
CA ALA A 97 -7.81 -25.59 -11.33
C ALA A 97 -7.61 -25.99 -9.86
N LEU A 98 -6.43 -25.71 -9.31
CA LEU A 98 -6.11 -25.98 -7.91
C LEU A 98 -6.91 -25.10 -6.95
N ALA A 99 -7.12 -23.83 -7.29
CA ALA A 99 -7.96 -22.93 -6.52
C ALA A 99 -9.42 -23.40 -6.49
N ALA A 100 -9.93 -23.93 -7.60
CA ALA A 100 -11.26 -24.55 -7.65
C ALA A 100 -11.32 -25.80 -6.76
N GLN A 101 -10.33 -26.67 -6.84
CA GLN A 101 -10.26 -27.89 -6.04
C GLN A 101 -10.19 -27.62 -4.52
N LYS A 102 -9.45 -26.57 -4.11
CA LYS A 102 -9.29 -26.18 -2.70
C LYS A 102 -10.35 -25.18 -2.20
N ASN A 103 -11.40 -24.94 -2.97
CA ASN A 103 -12.46 -23.96 -2.64
C ASN A 103 -11.95 -22.53 -2.42
N LEU A 104 -10.87 -22.15 -3.11
CA LEU A 104 -10.27 -20.82 -3.08
C LEU A 104 -10.54 -20.01 -4.36
N LEU A 105 -11.41 -20.53 -5.24
CA LEU A 105 -11.66 -19.94 -6.57
C LEU A 105 -12.16 -18.49 -6.46
N GLY A 106 -13.07 -18.18 -5.52
CA GLY A 106 -13.57 -16.83 -5.30
C GLY A 106 -12.46 -15.85 -4.89
N LYS A 107 -11.50 -16.31 -4.06
CA LYS A 107 -10.35 -15.50 -3.67
C LYS A 107 -9.36 -15.29 -4.83
N TYR A 108 -9.17 -16.31 -5.67
CA TYR A 108 -8.35 -16.22 -6.87
C TYR A 108 -8.96 -15.30 -7.92
N GLN A 109 -10.28 -15.32 -8.09
CA GLN A 109 -11.00 -14.48 -9.06
C GLN A 109 -11.07 -13.01 -8.66
N ASP A 110 -10.76 -12.66 -7.40
CA ASP A 110 -10.62 -11.25 -7.02
C ASP A 110 -9.61 -10.55 -7.92
N PRO A 111 -9.97 -9.43 -8.58
CA PRO A 111 -9.14 -8.78 -9.59
C PRO A 111 -7.74 -8.43 -9.10
N ILE A 112 -7.61 -8.03 -7.82
CA ILE A 112 -6.32 -7.63 -7.24
C ILE A 112 -5.46 -8.86 -6.97
N ASN A 113 -6.01 -9.91 -6.37
CA ASN A 113 -5.30 -11.15 -6.09
C ASN A 113 -4.83 -11.80 -7.39
N ARG A 114 -5.72 -11.87 -8.39
CA ARG A 114 -5.39 -12.38 -9.71
C ARG A 114 -4.27 -11.59 -10.37
N HIS A 115 -4.37 -10.25 -10.35
CA HIS A 115 -3.33 -9.38 -10.90
C HIS A 115 -1.98 -9.58 -10.21
N LEU A 116 -1.95 -9.71 -8.89
CA LEU A 116 -0.70 -9.94 -8.16
C LEU A 116 -0.08 -11.30 -8.45
N ILE A 117 -0.89 -12.36 -8.54
CA ILE A 117 -0.42 -13.70 -8.92
C ILE A 117 0.14 -13.67 -10.34
N ASP A 118 -0.56 -13.03 -11.29
CA ASP A 118 -0.13 -12.84 -12.66
C ASP A 118 1.20 -12.06 -12.73
N TRP A 119 1.29 -10.97 -11.97
CA TRP A 119 2.49 -10.15 -11.89
C TRP A 119 3.70 -10.92 -11.37
N VAL A 120 3.54 -11.72 -10.29
CA VAL A 120 4.61 -12.56 -9.75
C VAL A 120 4.98 -13.66 -10.75
N ALA A 121 3.98 -14.31 -11.37
CA ALA A 121 4.20 -15.37 -12.36
C ALA A 121 4.98 -14.85 -13.58
N LYS A 122 4.61 -13.70 -14.12
CA LYS A 122 5.34 -13.08 -15.25
C LYS A 122 6.81 -12.83 -14.91
N GLN A 123 7.11 -12.40 -13.68
CA GLN A 123 8.49 -12.22 -13.24
C GLN A 123 9.24 -13.57 -13.16
N VAL A 124 8.59 -14.61 -12.62
CA VAL A 124 9.17 -15.97 -12.54
C VAL A 124 9.50 -16.52 -13.93
N PHE A 125 8.62 -16.30 -14.91
CA PHE A 125 8.79 -16.78 -16.28
C PHE A 125 9.55 -15.78 -17.19
N GLY A 126 10.10 -14.69 -16.65
CA GLY A 126 10.87 -13.70 -17.43
C GLY A 126 10.04 -12.95 -18.48
N LEU A 127 8.72 -12.93 -18.33
CA LEU A 127 7.83 -12.24 -19.25
C LEU A 127 7.76 -10.74 -18.94
N PRO A 128 7.49 -9.87 -19.94
CA PRO A 128 7.33 -8.44 -19.71
C PRO A 128 6.16 -8.19 -18.77
N VAL A 129 6.42 -7.42 -17.73
CA VAL A 129 5.40 -7.00 -16.77
C VAL A 129 4.90 -5.62 -17.17
N ASP A 130 3.65 -5.52 -17.50
CA ASP A 130 3.01 -4.24 -17.82
C ASP A 130 2.81 -3.45 -16.52
N VAL A 131 3.69 -2.48 -16.27
CA VAL A 131 3.63 -1.62 -15.06
C VAL A 131 2.54 -0.55 -15.25
N THR A 132 2.09 -0.32 -16.48
CA THR A 132 1.17 0.76 -16.86
C THR A 132 -0.31 0.43 -16.62
N ALA A 133 -0.68 -0.82 -16.40
CA ALA A 133 -2.07 -1.23 -16.15
C ALA A 133 -2.71 -0.65 -14.86
N LEU A 134 -2.03 0.29 -14.20
CA LEU A 134 -2.49 1.00 -13.00
C LEU A 134 -2.52 2.52 -13.15
N ALA A 135 -1.99 3.03 -14.24
CA ALA A 135 -2.30 4.37 -14.67
C ALA A 135 -3.67 4.32 -15.37
N GLY A 136 -4.68 4.89 -14.73
CA GLY A 136 -5.89 5.28 -15.46
C GLY A 136 -5.49 6.15 -16.66
N PRO A 137 -6.41 6.44 -17.61
CA PRO A 137 -6.09 7.11 -18.85
C PRO A 137 -5.23 8.35 -18.59
N GLU A 138 -4.04 8.38 -19.17
CA GLU A 138 -3.10 9.49 -19.09
C GLU A 138 -3.78 10.77 -19.57
N VAL A 139 -4.08 11.66 -18.63
CA VAL A 139 -4.26 13.07 -18.97
C VAL A 139 -2.86 13.63 -19.17
N SER A 140 -2.50 13.78 -20.42
CA SER A 140 -1.25 14.41 -20.84
C SER A 140 -1.17 15.84 -20.29
N PRO A 141 -0.20 16.23 -19.47
CA PRO A 141 0.11 17.62 -19.29
C PRO A 141 1.04 18.03 -20.44
N LYS A 142 0.46 18.71 -21.43
CA LYS A 142 1.25 19.61 -22.26
C LYS A 142 1.54 20.84 -21.40
N GLU A 143 2.74 21.00 -20.98
CA GLU A 143 3.37 22.33 -20.87
C GLU A 143 4.88 22.20 -20.65
N SER A 144 5.56 22.78 -21.59
CA SER A 144 7.00 23.00 -21.64
C SER A 144 7.46 23.93 -20.54
N LEU A 145 8.41 23.51 -19.72
CA LEU A 145 9.26 24.44 -19.01
C LEU A 145 10.73 24.10 -19.30
N ASN A 146 11.36 25.00 -20.04
CA ASN A 146 12.79 25.02 -20.34
C ASN A 146 13.60 25.07 -19.04
N THR A 147 14.43 24.06 -18.79
CA THR A 147 15.56 24.17 -17.89
C THR A 147 16.85 23.75 -18.61
N PRO A 148 17.97 24.45 -18.39
CA PRO A 148 19.16 24.30 -19.20
C PRO A 148 19.93 23.01 -18.87
N LYS A 149 20.48 22.45 -19.93
CA LYS A 149 21.33 21.28 -20.02
C LYS A 149 22.65 21.53 -19.26
N PRO A 150 23.10 20.67 -18.32
CA PRO A 150 24.48 20.68 -17.90
C PRO A 150 25.34 19.88 -18.90
N THR A 151 26.44 20.46 -19.22
CA THR A 151 27.54 19.96 -20.07
C THR A 151 28.15 18.68 -19.51
N ALA A 152 28.52 17.80 -20.45
CA ALA A 152 29.27 16.58 -20.20
C ALA A 152 30.66 16.92 -19.62
N ASP A 153 31.07 16.11 -18.64
CA ASP A 153 32.47 15.77 -18.47
C ASP A 153 32.62 14.33 -17.97
N ASP A 154 33.60 13.69 -18.56
CA ASP A 154 33.94 12.30 -18.49
C ASP A 154 34.41 11.86 -17.11
N SER A 155 33.92 10.72 -16.62
CA SER A 155 34.80 9.71 -16.01
C SER A 155 34.11 8.35 -15.88
N GLU A 156 34.84 7.40 -16.34
CA GLU A 156 34.56 5.97 -16.46
C GLU A 156 34.19 5.28 -15.15
N ASN A 157 33.43 4.19 -15.33
CA ASN A 157 33.54 2.96 -14.58
C ASN A 157 32.80 2.84 -13.24
N SER A 158 31.58 2.36 -13.31
CA SER A 158 31.18 1.14 -12.60
C SER A 158 29.79 0.69 -13.04
N THR A 159 29.76 -0.34 -13.87
CA THR A 159 28.57 -1.12 -14.24
C THR A 159 28.04 -1.87 -13.03
N HIS A 160 27.37 -1.19 -12.13
CA HIS A 160 26.39 -1.81 -11.24
C HIS A 160 25.00 -1.56 -11.84
N LYS A 161 24.60 -2.43 -12.79
CA LYS A 161 23.19 -2.64 -13.06
C LYS A 161 22.57 -3.02 -11.71
N PRO A 162 21.57 -2.27 -11.19
CA PRO A 162 20.85 -2.71 -10.02
C PRO A 162 20.27 -4.08 -10.37
N ALA A 163 20.61 -5.09 -9.58
CA ALA A 163 20.00 -6.41 -9.67
C ALA A 163 18.48 -6.17 -9.63
N LYS A 164 17.78 -6.49 -10.72
CA LYS A 164 16.33 -6.44 -10.77
C LYS A 164 15.86 -7.31 -9.59
N ASN A 165 15.29 -6.71 -8.55
CA ASN A 165 14.68 -7.43 -7.43
C ASN A 165 13.51 -8.25 -7.98
N THR A 166 13.81 -9.40 -8.55
CA THR A 166 12.82 -10.31 -9.12
C THR A 166 12.03 -10.90 -7.97
N VAL A 167 10.77 -10.52 -7.86
CA VAL A 167 9.87 -11.06 -6.84
C VAL A 167 9.33 -12.39 -7.34
N ASN A 168 9.63 -13.45 -6.63
CA ASN A 168 9.05 -14.78 -6.87
C ASN A 168 7.98 -15.11 -5.81
N PHE A 169 7.26 -16.23 -5.99
CA PHE A 169 6.19 -16.64 -5.06
C PHE A 169 6.68 -16.83 -3.63
N ARG A 170 7.91 -17.26 -3.41
CA ARG A 170 8.51 -17.41 -2.08
C ARG A 170 8.72 -16.06 -1.40
N ILE A 171 9.21 -15.06 -2.13
CA ILE A 171 9.40 -13.70 -1.63
C ILE A 171 8.03 -13.04 -1.36
N ALA A 172 7.06 -13.23 -2.26
CA ALA A 172 5.69 -12.73 -2.06
C ALA A 172 5.07 -13.35 -0.79
N LEU A 173 5.21 -14.66 -0.59
CA LEU A 173 4.75 -15.36 0.60
C LEU A 173 5.43 -14.82 1.87
N GLN A 174 6.76 -14.66 1.84
CA GLN A 174 7.52 -14.10 2.97
C GLN A 174 7.06 -12.68 3.32
N ARG A 175 6.91 -11.79 2.34
CA ARG A 175 6.41 -10.43 2.54
C ARG A 175 5.01 -10.41 3.14
N THR A 176 4.12 -11.25 2.64
CA THR A 176 2.74 -11.36 3.15
C THR A 176 2.70 -11.91 4.58
N THR A 177 3.53 -12.92 4.88
CA THR A 177 3.67 -13.47 6.24
C THR A 177 4.18 -12.42 7.22
N LEU A 178 5.23 -11.69 6.85
CA LEU A 178 5.78 -10.61 7.67
C LEU A 178 4.73 -9.52 7.91
N ALA A 179 3.97 -9.13 6.88
CA ALA A 179 2.92 -8.14 7.02
C ALA A 179 1.80 -8.59 7.97
N LEU A 180 1.38 -9.86 7.90
CA LEU A 180 0.38 -10.41 8.82
C LEU A 180 0.87 -10.40 10.27
N ASN A 181 2.15 -10.74 10.51
CA ASN A 181 2.75 -10.76 11.84
C ASN A 181 3.02 -9.34 12.38
N GLN A 182 3.19 -8.36 11.50
CA GLN A 182 3.52 -6.98 11.85
C GLN A 182 2.37 -6.01 11.59
N LEU A 183 1.14 -6.52 11.44
CA LEU A 183 -0.02 -5.69 11.12
C LEU A 183 -0.29 -4.61 12.17
N ASP A 184 0.09 -4.85 13.41
CA ASP A 184 -0.04 -3.89 14.51
C ASP A 184 0.87 -2.65 14.34
N ARG A 185 1.93 -2.76 13.53
CA ARG A 185 2.82 -1.64 13.19
C ARG A 185 2.25 -0.77 12.06
N LEU A 186 1.25 -1.26 11.35
CA LEU A 186 0.56 -0.50 10.33
C LEU A 186 -0.27 0.60 10.98
N PHE A 187 0.01 1.86 10.65
CA PHE A 187 -0.76 2.97 11.19
C PHE A 187 -2.07 3.14 10.41
N VAL A 188 -3.16 2.64 11.00
CA VAL A 188 -4.52 2.86 10.48
C VAL A 188 -5.33 3.56 11.56
N SER A 189 -5.62 4.85 11.41
CA SER A 189 -6.31 5.64 12.42
C SER A 189 -7.01 6.85 11.80
N THR A 190 -7.56 7.72 12.64
CA THR A 190 -8.13 9.00 12.18
C THR A 190 -7.03 9.99 11.86
N LEU A 191 -7.36 10.98 11.02
CA LEU A 191 -6.44 12.08 10.72
C LEU A 191 -6.02 12.83 11.99
N ASP A 192 -6.96 13.08 12.91
CA ASP A 192 -6.67 13.73 14.19
C ASP A 192 -5.65 12.93 15.01
N SER A 193 -5.79 11.59 15.03
CA SER A 193 -4.82 10.72 15.73
C SER A 193 -3.43 10.79 15.09
N LEU A 194 -3.33 10.94 13.76
CA LEU A 194 -2.07 11.14 13.07
C LEU A 194 -1.44 12.48 13.45
N CYS A 195 -2.22 13.56 13.43
CA CYS A 195 -1.74 14.89 13.83
C CYS A 195 -1.23 14.87 15.29
N GLN A 196 -2.00 14.27 16.21
CA GLN A 196 -1.58 14.12 17.60
C GLN A 196 -0.30 13.30 17.76
N LYS A 197 -0.15 12.21 16.99
CA LYS A 197 1.07 11.41 16.98
C LYS A 197 2.26 12.26 16.54
N TRP A 198 2.14 13.00 15.46
CA TRP A 198 3.22 13.85 14.94
C TRP A 198 3.55 15.01 15.89
N LEU A 199 2.56 15.67 16.50
CA LEU A 199 2.81 16.71 17.47
C LEU A 199 3.61 16.20 18.68
N ARG A 200 3.40 14.96 19.11
CA ARG A 200 4.19 14.34 20.18
C ARG A 200 5.59 13.94 19.72
N GLU A 201 5.67 13.36 18.52
CA GLU A 201 6.93 12.87 17.96
C GLU A 201 7.91 14.04 17.65
N TYR A 202 7.36 15.13 17.13
CA TYR A 202 8.12 16.35 16.78
C TYR A 202 7.91 17.50 17.78
N SER A 203 7.66 17.19 19.04
CA SER A 203 7.38 18.18 20.08
C SER A 203 8.51 19.18 20.25
N SER A 204 9.76 18.75 20.15
CA SER A 204 10.94 19.63 20.22
C SER A 204 11.02 20.63 19.07
N GLU A 205 10.55 20.26 17.88
CA GLU A 205 10.58 21.12 16.68
C GLU A 205 9.41 22.09 16.65
N THR A 206 8.24 21.66 17.14
CA THR A 206 7.00 22.44 17.12
C THR A 206 6.86 23.36 18.32
N GLY A 207 7.71 23.19 19.36
CA GLY A 207 7.60 23.93 20.62
C GLY A 207 6.40 23.52 21.49
N PHE A 208 5.65 22.50 21.10
CA PHE A 208 4.56 21.95 21.91
C PHE A 208 5.12 20.99 22.98
N SER A 209 4.58 21.06 24.20
CA SER A 209 4.88 20.07 25.21
C SER A 209 4.30 18.70 24.80
N ALA A 210 5.10 17.62 24.94
CA ALA A 210 4.65 16.26 24.69
C ALA A 210 3.47 15.83 25.60
N GLU A 211 3.25 16.55 26.70
CA GLU A 211 2.19 16.30 27.69
C GLU A 211 0.87 17.02 27.39
N VAL A 212 0.76 17.78 26.28
CA VAL A 212 -0.46 18.45 25.90
C VAL A 212 -1.57 17.41 25.65
N GLN A 213 -2.60 17.48 26.48
CA GLN A 213 -3.82 16.70 26.32
C GLN A 213 -4.87 17.55 25.61
N ILE A 214 -5.46 17.01 24.55
CA ILE A 214 -6.60 17.66 23.90
C ILE A 214 -7.83 17.36 24.75
N SER A 215 -8.38 18.41 25.37
CA SER A 215 -9.64 18.32 26.11
C SER A 215 -10.78 18.68 25.19
N ASN A 216 -11.83 17.86 25.18
CA ASN A 216 -13.10 18.18 24.51
C ASN A 216 -14.01 19.07 25.40
N ASP A 217 -13.65 19.22 26.67
CA ASP A 217 -14.42 20.09 27.59
C ASP A 217 -13.82 21.50 27.63
N VAL A 218 -14.38 22.36 26.82
CA VAL A 218 -14.07 23.80 26.80
C VAL A 218 -15.00 24.63 27.64
N SER A 219 -15.91 24.00 28.39
CA SER A 219 -16.94 24.69 29.17
C SER A 219 -16.36 25.66 30.19
N GLY A 220 -15.25 25.28 30.84
CA GLY A 220 -14.55 26.15 31.80
C GLY A 220 -13.96 27.39 31.15
N ILE A 221 -13.36 27.23 29.96
CA ILE A 221 -12.77 28.33 29.19
C ILE A 221 -13.86 29.31 28.72
N ILE A 222 -14.97 28.80 28.18
CA ILE A 222 -16.08 29.60 27.70
C ILE A 222 -16.70 30.41 28.85
N LYS A 223 -16.93 29.77 30.02
CA LYS A 223 -17.40 30.45 31.20
C LYS A 223 -16.47 31.58 31.65
N GLY A 224 -15.16 31.30 31.67
CA GLY A 224 -14.16 32.32 32.01
C GLY A 224 -14.21 33.52 31.07
N MET A 225 -14.24 33.26 29.75
CA MET A 225 -14.35 34.34 28.74
C MET A 225 -15.61 35.15 28.86
N ILE A 226 -16.76 34.52 29.13
CA ILE A 226 -18.03 35.22 29.37
C ILE A 226 -17.94 36.11 30.61
N HIS A 227 -17.39 35.59 31.71
CA HIS A 227 -17.20 36.35 32.93
C HIS A 227 -16.28 37.57 32.73
N ASP A 228 -15.18 37.42 32.01
CA ASP A 228 -14.24 38.49 31.73
C ASP A 228 -14.87 39.56 30.82
N GLN A 229 -15.63 39.16 29.81
CA GLN A 229 -16.39 40.10 28.98
C GLN A 229 -17.45 40.86 29.77
N LEU A 230 -18.21 40.20 30.64
CA LEU A 230 -19.20 40.85 31.51
C LEU A 230 -18.51 41.83 32.45
N ARG A 231 -17.38 41.49 33.07
CA ARG A 231 -16.61 42.42 33.92
C ARG A 231 -16.14 43.65 33.14
N ALA A 232 -15.60 43.46 31.94
CA ALA A 232 -15.16 44.55 31.08
C ALA A 232 -16.31 45.46 30.68
N PHE A 233 -17.49 44.91 30.35
CA PHE A 233 -18.69 45.67 30.05
C PHE A 233 -19.20 46.48 31.25
N MET A 234 -19.30 45.87 32.43
CA MET A 234 -19.70 46.54 33.66
C MET A 234 -18.75 47.66 34.06
N ALA A 235 -17.45 47.54 33.77
CA ALA A 235 -16.47 48.60 34.03
C ALA A 235 -16.58 49.80 33.08
N GLN A 236 -17.22 49.66 31.93
CA GLN A 236 -17.45 50.74 30.96
C GLN A 236 -18.76 51.49 31.22
N VAL A 237 -19.69 50.92 31.99
CA VAL A 237 -21.01 51.47 32.26
C VAL A 237 -21.04 52.30 33.58
N ASN A 238 -20.00 52.19 34.43
CA ASN A 238 -19.76 53.00 35.59
C ASN A 238 -18.76 54.13 35.30
#